data_8ff20b320ca6170467d74288168df696
#
_entry.id   8ff20b320ca6170467d74288168df696
#
_cell.length_a   1.000
_cell.length_b   1.000
_cell.length_c   1.000
_cell.angle_alpha   90.00
_cell.angle_beta   90.00
_cell.angle_gamma   90.00
#
_symmetry.space_group_name_H-M   'P 1'
#
loop_
_entity.id
_entity.type
_entity.pdbx_description
1 polymer ?
#
loop_
_entity_poly.entity_id
_entity_poly.type
_entity_poly.pdbx_seq_one_letter_code
_entity_poly.pdbx_strand_id
1 'polypeptide(L)'
;MAGLFVTGTDTGVGKTVLSAALLAAMRAAGEEVLAHKPVVSGLGEPPEDEGPPWPADHELLGAAAAMAPEQVTPRRYAAAVAPPLAAEMAGERLTGEEVLAGARAALATASQPDQATAPRTLVVEGAGGLLSPLAGELTVCDLAAALGLPLLIAARPGLGTINHTLLTLQSARAAGLSVRAVVLTPWPEQPSRLERYNR
;
A
#
# COMPACT_ATOMS: atom_id res chain seq x y z
N MET A 1 0.83 -4.49 -18.18
CA MET A 1 1.05 -5.15 -16.85
C MET A 1 -0.22 -4.91 -16.05
N ALA A 2 -0.86 -5.92 -15.47
CA ALA A 2 -2.15 -5.72 -14.78
C ALA A 2 -2.07 -4.83 -13.52
N GLY A 3 -0.90 -4.72 -12.89
CA GLY A 3 -0.72 -3.85 -11.73
C GLY A 3 0.54 -4.15 -10.92
N LEU A 4 0.62 -3.47 -9.76
CA LEU A 4 1.68 -3.56 -8.77
C LEU A 4 1.06 -3.67 -7.37
N PHE A 5 1.73 -4.36 -6.46
CA PHE A 5 1.37 -4.40 -5.05
C PHE A 5 2.45 -3.69 -4.22
N VAL A 6 2.09 -2.62 -3.52
CA VAL A 6 3.01 -1.89 -2.65
C VAL A 6 2.83 -2.38 -1.22
N THR A 7 3.90 -2.93 -0.65
CA THR A 7 4.01 -3.28 0.77
C THR A 7 5.15 -2.54 1.41
N GLY A 8 5.36 -2.72 2.69
CA GLY A 8 6.47 -2.12 3.41
C GLY A 8 7.21 -3.11 4.28
N THR A 9 8.38 -2.70 4.76
CA THR A 9 9.08 -3.41 5.84
C THR A 9 8.43 -3.16 7.21
N ASP A 10 7.57 -2.10 7.29
CA ASP A 10 6.89 -1.69 8.53
C ASP A 10 5.77 -0.68 8.22
N THR A 11 5.10 -0.19 9.29
CA THR A 11 4.21 0.97 9.25
C THR A 11 5.04 2.26 9.12
N GLY A 12 4.49 3.28 8.45
CA GLY A 12 5.12 4.60 8.33
C GLY A 12 6.42 4.63 7.50
N VAL A 13 6.72 3.62 6.70
CA VAL A 13 7.92 3.56 5.83
C VAL A 13 7.74 4.29 4.49
N GLY A 14 6.66 5.06 4.32
CA GLY A 14 6.41 5.84 3.12
C GLY A 14 5.69 5.10 1.98
N LYS A 15 4.96 4.01 2.26
CA LYS A 15 4.17 3.27 1.24
C LYS A 15 3.26 4.19 0.44
N THR A 16 2.47 4.99 1.12
CA THR A 16 1.45 5.84 0.49
C THR A 16 2.06 6.93 -0.39
N VAL A 17 3.17 7.52 0.05
CA VAL A 17 3.93 8.48 -0.76
C VAL A 17 4.50 7.80 -2.01
N LEU A 18 5.07 6.60 -1.88
CA LEU A 18 5.55 5.81 -3.01
C LEU A 18 4.43 5.47 -3.98
N SER A 19 3.31 4.95 -3.47
CA SER A 19 2.14 4.60 -4.29
C SER A 19 1.58 5.81 -5.04
N ALA A 20 1.43 6.94 -4.35
CA ALA A 20 0.94 8.19 -4.95
C ALA A 20 1.91 8.73 -6.04
N ALA A 21 3.22 8.70 -5.78
CA ALA A 21 4.22 9.11 -6.75
C ALA A 21 4.19 8.23 -8.01
N LEU A 22 4.04 6.92 -7.87
CA LEU A 22 3.90 5.98 -8.98
C LEU A 22 2.63 6.27 -9.80
N LEU A 23 1.48 6.40 -9.14
CA LEU A 23 0.21 6.72 -9.79
C LEU A 23 0.29 8.04 -10.56
N ALA A 24 0.85 9.08 -9.95
CA ALA A 24 1.02 10.39 -10.57
C ALA A 24 1.97 10.33 -11.78
N ALA A 25 3.09 9.60 -11.67
CA ALA A 25 4.06 9.44 -12.76
C ALA A 25 3.45 8.67 -13.94
N MET A 26 2.72 7.58 -13.69
CA MET A 26 2.03 6.79 -14.73
C MET A 26 0.98 7.65 -15.44
N ARG A 27 0.17 8.42 -14.70
CA ARG A 27 -0.80 9.34 -15.31
C ARG A 27 -0.14 10.44 -16.14
N ALA A 28 0.96 11.00 -15.66
CA ALA A 28 1.73 11.99 -16.43
C ALA A 28 2.31 11.39 -17.73
N ALA A 29 2.58 10.08 -17.75
CA ALA A 29 2.97 9.34 -18.94
C ALA A 29 1.77 8.95 -19.85
N GLY A 30 0.55 9.32 -19.49
CA GLY A 30 -0.67 9.02 -20.26
C GLY A 30 -1.27 7.65 -19.98
N GLU A 31 -0.84 6.98 -18.91
CA GLU A 31 -1.45 5.70 -18.51
C GLU A 31 -2.75 5.91 -17.73
N GLU A 32 -3.73 5.07 -17.97
CA GLU A 32 -4.91 4.95 -17.12
C GLU A 32 -4.56 4.12 -15.89
N VAL A 33 -4.80 4.66 -14.69
CA VAL A 33 -4.46 4.01 -13.43
C VAL A 33 -5.66 3.86 -12.50
N LEU A 34 -5.59 2.85 -11.64
CA LEU A 34 -6.49 2.67 -10.50
C LEU A 34 -5.68 2.49 -9.22
N ALA A 35 -6.17 3.06 -8.12
CA ALA A 35 -5.64 2.85 -6.79
C ALA A 35 -6.60 1.99 -5.96
N HIS A 36 -6.06 1.06 -5.17
CA HIS A 36 -6.84 0.30 -4.20
C HIS A 36 -6.04 0.10 -2.91
N LYS A 37 -6.55 0.62 -1.81
CA LYS A 37 -6.08 0.35 -0.45
C LYS A 37 -7.24 -0.27 0.32
N PRO A 38 -7.27 -1.59 0.54
CA PRO A 38 -8.46 -2.30 1.05
C PRO A 38 -8.99 -1.74 2.37
N VAL A 39 -8.06 -1.31 3.23
CA VAL A 39 -8.37 -0.80 4.55
C VAL A 39 -7.36 0.26 4.98
N VAL A 40 -7.82 1.27 5.70
CA VAL A 40 -7.01 2.25 6.42
C VAL A 40 -7.47 2.34 7.87
N SER A 41 -6.54 2.49 8.80
CA SER A 41 -6.77 2.76 10.22
C SER A 41 -5.94 3.99 10.64
N GLY A 42 -6.28 4.60 11.78
CA GLY A 42 -5.58 5.77 12.29
C GLY A 42 -6.12 7.12 11.80
N LEU A 43 -7.34 7.15 11.24
CA LEU A 43 -7.92 8.40 10.72
C LEU A 43 -8.40 9.38 11.80
N GLY A 44 -8.51 8.92 13.06
CA GLY A 44 -8.92 9.73 14.20
C GLY A 44 -7.76 10.32 15.00
N GLU A 45 -6.52 9.98 14.65
CA GLU A 45 -5.34 10.50 15.34
C GLU A 45 -4.99 11.90 14.84
N PRO A 46 -4.61 12.79 15.76
CA PRO A 46 -4.08 14.09 15.38
C PRO A 46 -2.75 13.92 14.61
N PRO A 47 -2.41 14.82 13.68
CA PRO A 47 -1.12 14.78 13.01
C PRO A 47 0.03 14.86 14.03
N GLU A 48 1.05 14.02 13.85
CA GLU A 48 2.22 13.97 14.75
C GLU A 48 3.11 15.24 14.67
N ASP A 49 3.04 15.97 13.57
CA ASP A 49 3.86 17.16 13.30
C ASP A 49 3.05 18.45 13.36
N GLU A 50 3.71 19.55 13.78
CA GLU A 50 3.13 20.91 13.81
C GLU A 50 2.93 21.54 12.42
N GLY A 51 3.24 20.81 11.35
CA GLY A 51 3.07 21.22 9.96
C GLY A 51 1.61 21.14 9.47
N PRO A 52 1.34 21.60 8.24
CA PRO A 52 0.04 21.36 7.64
C PRO A 52 -0.21 19.85 7.58
N PRO A 53 -1.41 19.36 7.96
CA PRO A 53 -1.69 17.95 8.03
C PRO A 53 -1.52 17.32 6.63
N TRP A 54 -0.80 16.21 6.58
CA TRP A 54 -0.76 15.39 5.38
C TRP A 54 -2.16 14.85 5.09
N PRO A 55 -2.57 14.78 3.81
CA PRO A 55 -3.81 14.11 3.44
C PRO A 55 -3.81 12.67 3.96
N ALA A 56 -4.97 12.18 4.35
CA ALA A 56 -5.10 10.77 4.68
C ALA A 56 -4.72 9.89 3.48
N ASP A 57 -4.26 8.65 3.75
CA ASP A 57 -3.75 7.74 2.71
C ASP A 57 -4.69 7.62 1.50
N HIS A 58 -5.99 7.43 1.73
CA HIS A 58 -6.99 7.28 0.68
C HIS A 58 -7.25 8.57 -0.11
N GLU A 59 -7.09 9.73 0.53
CA GLU A 59 -7.20 11.02 -0.12
C GLU A 59 -6.01 11.27 -1.04
N LEU A 60 -4.78 10.99 -0.56
CA LEU A 60 -3.56 11.13 -1.34
C LEU A 60 -3.56 10.20 -2.55
N LEU A 61 -3.91 8.93 -2.36
CA LEU A 61 -4.01 7.95 -3.44
C LEU A 61 -5.12 8.32 -4.42
N GLY A 62 -6.27 8.79 -3.92
CA GLY A 62 -7.40 9.25 -4.75
C GLY A 62 -7.01 10.42 -5.63
N ALA A 63 -6.37 11.43 -5.06
CA ALA A 63 -5.86 12.59 -5.81
C ALA A 63 -4.85 12.17 -6.90
N ALA A 64 -3.91 11.26 -6.55
CA ALA A 64 -2.90 10.76 -7.49
C ALA A 64 -3.52 9.95 -8.64
N ALA A 65 -4.56 9.15 -8.36
CA ALA A 65 -5.26 8.32 -9.36
C ALA A 65 -6.45 9.02 -10.06
N ALA A 66 -6.82 10.24 -9.66
CA ALA A 66 -8.07 10.91 -10.04
C ALA A 66 -9.32 10.09 -9.73
N MET A 67 -9.36 9.47 -8.55
CA MET A 67 -10.45 8.67 -8.02
C MET A 67 -11.02 9.31 -6.75
N ALA A 68 -12.30 9.06 -6.47
CA ALA A 68 -12.87 9.42 -5.17
C ALA A 68 -12.20 8.59 -4.05
N PRO A 69 -11.84 9.19 -2.90
CA PRO A 69 -11.18 8.50 -1.79
C PRO A 69 -11.93 7.24 -1.31
N GLU A 70 -13.26 7.27 -1.36
CA GLU A 70 -14.15 6.16 -0.98
C GLU A 70 -14.01 4.96 -1.91
N GLN A 71 -13.71 5.19 -3.18
CA GLN A 71 -13.47 4.14 -4.17
C GLN A 71 -12.09 3.51 -3.97
N VAL A 72 -11.10 4.31 -3.50
CA VAL A 72 -9.76 3.80 -3.19
C VAL A 72 -9.78 2.92 -1.96
N THR A 73 -10.44 3.39 -0.87
CA THR A 73 -10.45 2.67 0.41
C THR A 73 -11.87 2.52 0.94
N PRO A 74 -12.46 1.31 0.78
CA PRO A 74 -13.82 1.04 1.22
C PRO A 74 -13.97 0.86 2.74
N ARG A 75 -12.92 0.45 3.45
CA ARG A 75 -12.92 0.22 4.90
C ARG A 75 -11.99 1.20 5.61
N ARG A 76 -12.56 2.04 6.47
CA ARG A 76 -11.87 3.20 7.08
C ARG A 76 -12.18 3.27 8.57
N TYR A 77 -11.12 3.27 9.41
CA TYR A 77 -11.24 3.23 10.86
C TYR A 77 -10.48 4.37 11.52
N ALA A 78 -11.04 4.88 12.62
CA ALA A 78 -10.47 5.99 13.37
C ALA A 78 -9.24 5.57 14.19
N ALA A 79 -9.29 4.38 14.83
CA ALA A 79 -8.23 3.93 15.74
C ALA A 79 -6.91 3.59 15.00
N ALA A 80 -5.76 4.06 15.53
CA ALA A 80 -4.43 3.81 15.00
C ALA A 80 -3.84 2.48 15.50
N VAL A 81 -4.51 1.39 15.13
CA VAL A 81 -4.12 0.01 15.46
C VAL A 81 -4.24 -0.87 14.21
N ALA A 82 -3.84 -2.13 14.32
CA ALA A 82 -4.00 -3.08 13.21
C ALA A 82 -5.47 -3.15 12.75
N PRO A 83 -5.74 -3.27 11.44
CA PRO A 83 -7.08 -3.19 10.87
C PRO A 83 -8.13 -4.12 11.52
N PRO A 84 -7.83 -5.39 11.89
CA PRO A 84 -8.81 -6.23 12.56
C PRO A 84 -9.26 -5.67 13.92
N LEU A 85 -8.31 -5.14 14.70
CA LEU A 85 -8.61 -4.53 16.00
C LEU A 85 -9.33 -3.18 15.81
N ALA A 86 -8.97 -2.40 14.80
CA ALA A 86 -9.65 -1.13 14.50
C ALA A 86 -11.13 -1.35 14.14
N ALA A 87 -11.43 -2.41 13.37
CA ALA A 87 -12.80 -2.80 13.05
C ALA A 87 -13.57 -3.25 14.30
N GLU A 88 -12.97 -4.09 15.15
CA GLU A 88 -13.57 -4.50 16.43
C GLU A 88 -13.91 -3.30 17.32
N MET A 89 -12.98 -2.33 17.46
CA MET A 89 -13.19 -1.09 18.21
C MET A 89 -14.30 -0.22 17.63
N ALA A 90 -14.54 -0.31 16.32
CA ALA A 90 -15.66 0.36 15.65
C ALA A 90 -16.99 -0.42 15.75
N GLY A 91 -17.00 -1.60 16.39
CA GLY A 91 -18.18 -2.47 16.46
C GLY A 91 -18.47 -3.20 15.14
N GLU A 92 -17.48 -3.26 14.24
CA GLU A 92 -17.59 -3.91 12.93
C GLU A 92 -16.79 -5.22 12.89
N ARG A 93 -17.14 -6.07 11.93
CA ARG A 93 -16.36 -7.26 11.59
C ARG A 93 -15.72 -7.06 10.22
N LEU A 94 -14.39 -7.11 10.18
CA LEU A 94 -13.62 -7.09 8.96
C LEU A 94 -13.19 -8.52 8.60
N THR A 95 -13.70 -9.06 7.49
CA THR A 95 -13.39 -10.43 7.07
C THR A 95 -12.39 -10.48 5.93
N GLY A 96 -11.55 -11.52 5.92
CA GLY A 96 -10.60 -11.75 4.83
C GLY A 96 -11.30 -11.95 3.47
N GLU A 97 -12.49 -12.56 3.47
CA GLU A 97 -13.31 -12.77 2.27
C GLU A 97 -13.73 -11.44 1.63
N GLU A 98 -14.24 -10.50 2.43
CA GLU A 98 -14.63 -9.17 1.94
C GLU A 98 -13.45 -8.39 1.36
N VAL A 99 -12.29 -8.42 2.04
CA VAL A 99 -11.07 -7.76 1.58
C VAL A 99 -10.57 -8.36 0.27
N LEU A 100 -10.52 -9.68 0.17
CA LEU A 100 -10.14 -10.40 -1.04
C LEU A 100 -11.10 -10.13 -2.19
N ALA A 101 -12.41 -10.16 -1.95
CA ALA A 101 -13.42 -9.89 -2.96
C ALA A 101 -13.29 -8.46 -3.52
N GLY A 102 -13.12 -7.46 -2.64
CA GLY A 102 -12.92 -6.07 -3.04
C GLY A 102 -11.66 -5.86 -3.88
N ALA A 103 -10.53 -6.44 -3.46
CA ALA A 103 -9.28 -6.33 -4.20
C ALA A 103 -9.30 -7.05 -5.55
N ARG A 104 -9.96 -8.22 -5.63
CA ARG A 104 -10.19 -8.93 -6.90
C ARG A 104 -11.10 -8.16 -7.84
N ALA A 105 -12.14 -7.50 -7.31
CA ALA A 105 -13.02 -6.65 -8.12
C ALA A 105 -12.25 -5.45 -8.70
N ALA A 106 -11.38 -4.81 -7.92
CA ALA A 106 -10.49 -3.75 -8.41
C ALA A 106 -9.55 -4.25 -9.52
N LEU A 107 -8.96 -5.44 -9.35
CA LEU A 107 -8.10 -6.06 -10.37
C LEU A 107 -8.87 -6.41 -11.63
N ALA A 108 -10.09 -6.94 -11.51
CA ALA A 108 -10.96 -7.24 -12.65
C ALA A 108 -11.32 -5.95 -13.40
N THR A 109 -11.67 -4.87 -12.69
CA THR A 109 -11.95 -3.55 -13.27
C THR A 109 -10.75 -2.99 -14.04
N ALA A 110 -9.52 -3.17 -13.52
CA ALA A 110 -8.30 -2.74 -14.21
C ALA A 110 -8.04 -3.55 -15.50
N SER A 111 -8.38 -4.85 -15.46
CA SER A 111 -8.11 -5.79 -16.55
C SER A 111 -9.16 -5.75 -17.67
N GLN A 112 -10.34 -5.18 -17.42
CA GLN A 112 -11.39 -5.04 -18.43
C GLN A 112 -11.22 -3.70 -19.17
N PRO A 113 -10.81 -3.71 -20.44
CA PRO A 113 -10.89 -2.51 -21.24
C PRO A 113 -12.38 -2.20 -21.45
N ASP A 114 -12.83 -1.02 -21.07
CA ASP A 114 -14.05 -0.48 -21.62
C ASP A 114 -13.85 -0.32 -23.13
N GLN A 115 -14.89 -0.48 -23.95
CA GLN A 115 -14.79 -0.48 -25.42
C GLN A 115 -14.09 0.77 -26.00
N ALA A 116 -13.83 1.78 -25.18
CA ALA A 116 -13.21 3.06 -25.54
C ALA A 116 -11.87 3.35 -24.82
N THR A 117 -11.41 2.54 -23.87
CA THR A 117 -10.22 2.86 -23.03
C THR A 117 -9.18 1.74 -23.04
N ALA A 118 -7.90 2.14 -22.95
CA ALA A 118 -6.79 1.20 -22.76
C ALA A 118 -6.90 0.44 -21.42
N PRO A 119 -6.26 -0.75 -21.28
CA PRO A 119 -6.17 -1.43 -19.99
C PRO A 119 -5.56 -0.51 -18.92
N ARG A 120 -6.14 -0.50 -17.73
CA ARG A 120 -5.69 0.31 -16.60
C ARG A 120 -4.65 -0.43 -15.78
N THR A 121 -3.65 0.29 -15.25
CA THR A 121 -2.67 -0.26 -14.31
C THR A 121 -3.19 -0.09 -12.88
N LEU A 122 -3.36 -1.20 -12.14
CA LEU A 122 -3.80 -1.16 -10.74
C LEU A 122 -2.59 -1.06 -9.79
N VAL A 123 -2.61 -0.09 -8.88
CA VAL A 123 -1.70 -0.05 -7.73
C VAL A 123 -2.49 -0.41 -6.48
N VAL A 124 -2.16 -1.55 -5.88
CA VAL A 124 -2.72 -2.00 -4.59
C VAL A 124 -1.73 -1.67 -3.48
N GLU A 125 -2.19 -1.07 -2.40
CA GLU A 125 -1.36 -0.78 -1.22
C GLU A 125 -1.84 -1.58 -0.01
N GLY A 126 -0.90 -2.31 0.62
CA GLY A 126 -1.14 -3.01 1.89
C GLY A 126 -1.08 -2.08 3.11
N ALA A 127 -1.52 -2.57 4.28
CA ALA A 127 -1.43 -1.89 5.56
C ALA A 127 -0.31 -2.49 6.43
N GLY A 128 0.58 -1.66 6.98
CA GLY A 128 1.72 -2.14 7.75
C GLY A 128 2.80 -2.82 6.91
N GLY A 129 3.46 -3.83 7.47
CA GLY A 129 4.45 -4.66 6.78
C GLY A 129 3.82 -5.85 6.05
N LEU A 130 4.66 -6.65 5.36
CA LEU A 130 4.19 -7.78 4.55
C LEU A 130 3.44 -8.84 5.35
N LEU A 131 3.82 -9.11 6.59
CA LEU A 131 3.18 -10.11 7.45
C LEU A 131 2.16 -9.49 8.42
N SER A 132 1.85 -8.21 8.27
CA SER A 132 0.84 -7.55 9.12
C SER A 132 -0.54 -8.17 8.92
N PRO A 133 -1.34 -8.36 10.00
CA PRO A 133 -2.73 -8.79 9.90
C PRO A 133 -3.56 -7.73 9.18
N LEU A 134 -4.36 -8.15 8.23
CA LEU A 134 -5.18 -7.26 7.41
C LEU A 134 -6.68 -7.42 7.70
N ALA A 135 -7.17 -8.67 7.79
CA ALA A 135 -8.57 -8.94 8.09
C ALA A 135 -8.74 -10.39 8.59
N GLY A 136 -9.22 -10.59 9.80
CA GLY A 136 -9.27 -11.92 10.41
C GLY A 136 -7.88 -12.55 10.44
N GLU A 137 -7.71 -13.72 9.84
CA GLU A 137 -6.41 -14.40 9.71
C GLU A 137 -5.63 -13.98 8.44
N LEU A 138 -6.26 -13.21 7.53
CA LEU A 138 -5.63 -12.76 6.30
C LEU A 138 -4.53 -11.74 6.60
N THR A 139 -3.32 -12.00 6.11
CA THR A 139 -2.20 -11.06 6.13
C THR A 139 -2.11 -10.25 4.84
N VAL A 140 -1.27 -9.20 4.84
CA VAL A 140 -0.92 -8.46 3.61
C VAL A 140 -0.23 -9.38 2.60
N CYS A 141 0.56 -10.36 3.06
CA CYS A 141 1.21 -11.37 2.23
C CYS A 141 0.21 -12.26 1.50
N ASP A 142 -0.82 -12.72 2.22
CA ASP A 142 -1.86 -13.57 1.63
C ASP A 142 -2.67 -12.82 0.57
N LEU A 143 -2.98 -11.55 0.83
CA LEU A 143 -3.64 -10.69 -0.16
C LEU A 143 -2.77 -10.52 -1.42
N ALA A 144 -1.47 -10.23 -1.25
CA ALA A 144 -0.54 -10.08 -2.36
C ALA A 144 -0.44 -11.37 -3.19
N ALA A 145 -0.35 -12.53 -2.52
CA ALA A 145 -0.33 -13.84 -3.17
C ALA A 145 -1.62 -14.13 -3.94
N ALA A 146 -2.77 -13.81 -3.35
CA ALA A 146 -4.09 -14.02 -3.98
C ALA A 146 -4.32 -13.15 -5.22
N LEU A 147 -3.67 -11.99 -5.32
CA LEU A 147 -3.73 -11.10 -6.48
C LEU A 147 -2.68 -11.43 -7.56
N GLY A 148 -1.59 -12.11 -7.20
CA GLY A 148 -0.49 -12.46 -8.11
C GLY A 148 0.23 -11.24 -8.70
N LEU A 149 0.16 -10.09 -8.06
CA LEU A 149 0.81 -8.86 -8.51
C LEU A 149 2.27 -8.80 -8.04
N PRO A 150 3.20 -8.27 -8.86
CA PRO A 150 4.57 -8.06 -8.44
C PRO A 150 4.65 -7.02 -7.32
N LEU A 151 5.53 -7.29 -6.33
CA LEU A 151 5.72 -6.43 -5.16
C LEU A 151 6.69 -5.29 -5.41
N LEU A 152 6.34 -4.12 -4.89
CA LEU A 152 7.27 -3.07 -4.51
C LEU A 152 7.32 -3.00 -2.98
N ILE A 153 8.52 -3.00 -2.42
CA ILE A 153 8.73 -2.96 -0.97
C ILE A 153 9.28 -1.57 -0.60
N ALA A 154 8.50 -0.80 0.16
CA ALA A 154 8.96 0.44 0.75
C ALA A 154 9.74 0.15 2.04
N ALA A 155 10.90 0.80 2.22
CA ALA A 155 11.73 0.65 3.41
C ALA A 155 12.33 2.00 3.80
N ARG A 156 12.51 2.25 5.11
CA ARG A 156 13.21 3.46 5.59
C ARG A 156 14.70 3.34 5.35
N PRO A 157 15.42 4.43 5.06
CA PRO A 157 16.88 4.37 4.86
C PRO A 157 17.69 4.27 6.17
N GLY A 158 17.04 4.33 7.34
CA GLY A 158 17.68 4.39 8.66
C GLY A 158 18.26 3.08 9.19
N LEU A 159 18.69 3.09 10.45
CA LEU A 159 19.25 1.91 11.13
C LEU A 159 18.20 0.79 11.22
N GLY A 160 18.64 -0.44 10.95
CA GLY A 160 17.80 -1.64 10.96
C GLY A 160 17.20 -2.00 9.59
N THR A 161 17.26 -1.08 8.60
CA THR A 161 16.63 -1.31 7.29
C THR A 161 17.14 -2.55 6.58
N ILE A 162 18.44 -2.84 6.65
CA ILE A 162 19.02 -4.03 6.00
C ILE A 162 18.36 -5.29 6.55
N ASN A 163 18.27 -5.42 7.88
CA ASN A 163 17.62 -6.56 8.53
C ASN A 163 16.15 -6.67 8.15
N HIS A 164 15.37 -5.58 8.28
CA HIS A 164 13.93 -5.58 7.99
C HIS A 164 13.67 -5.88 6.51
N THR A 165 14.48 -5.32 5.61
CA THR A 165 14.37 -5.58 4.18
C THR A 165 14.66 -7.04 3.84
N LEU A 166 15.73 -7.61 4.40
CA LEU A 166 16.08 -9.01 4.16
C LEU A 166 15.01 -9.98 4.70
N LEU A 167 14.47 -9.73 5.90
CA LEU A 167 13.36 -10.52 6.46
C LEU A 167 12.10 -10.43 5.57
N THR A 168 11.75 -9.23 5.09
CA THR A 168 10.62 -9.04 4.19
C THR A 168 10.83 -9.75 2.85
N LEU A 169 12.05 -9.68 2.28
CA LEU A 169 12.41 -10.40 1.05
C LEU A 169 12.35 -11.91 1.23
N GLN A 170 12.82 -12.44 2.37
CA GLN A 170 12.74 -13.87 2.67
C GLN A 170 11.30 -14.33 2.78
N SER A 171 10.45 -13.57 3.48
CA SER A 171 9.01 -13.86 3.62
C SER A 171 8.31 -13.83 2.25
N ALA A 172 8.58 -12.81 1.43
CA ALA A 172 8.03 -12.70 0.09
C ALA A 172 8.41 -13.90 -0.79
N ARG A 173 9.69 -14.30 -0.77
CA ARG A 173 10.18 -15.46 -1.53
C ARG A 173 9.57 -16.77 -1.05
N ALA A 174 9.46 -16.97 0.26
CA ALA A 174 8.84 -18.15 0.85
C ALA A 174 7.36 -18.28 0.44
N ALA A 175 6.66 -17.17 0.26
CA ALA A 175 5.29 -17.11 -0.25
C ALA A 175 5.19 -17.16 -1.79
N GLY A 176 6.30 -17.33 -2.52
CA GLY A 176 6.31 -17.37 -3.98
C GLY A 176 6.06 -16.03 -4.66
N LEU A 177 6.17 -14.91 -3.93
CA LEU A 177 5.88 -13.57 -4.45
C LEU A 177 7.06 -13.04 -5.29
N SER A 178 6.76 -12.44 -6.43
CA SER A 178 7.74 -11.77 -7.29
C SER A 178 8.01 -10.36 -6.75
N VAL A 179 9.23 -10.08 -6.30
CA VAL A 179 9.65 -8.75 -5.86
C VAL A 179 10.29 -8.01 -7.04
N ARG A 180 9.69 -6.87 -7.41
CA ARG A 180 10.17 -6.02 -8.51
C ARG A 180 11.29 -5.09 -8.07
N ALA A 181 11.11 -4.45 -6.90
CA ALA A 181 12.10 -3.55 -6.32
C ALA A 181 11.88 -3.34 -4.83
N VAL A 182 12.96 -2.91 -4.16
CA VAL A 182 12.93 -2.27 -2.83
C VAL A 182 13.20 -0.79 -3.03
N VAL A 183 12.38 0.07 -2.42
CA VAL A 183 12.50 1.53 -2.53
C VAL A 183 12.76 2.10 -1.15
N LEU A 184 13.89 2.77 -0.99
CA LEU A 184 14.21 3.49 0.24
C LEU A 184 13.49 4.84 0.24
N THR A 185 12.56 5.02 1.18
CA THR A 185 11.69 6.19 1.23
C THR A 185 11.30 6.55 2.68
N PRO A 186 11.16 7.84 3.04
CA PRO A 186 11.62 9.00 2.26
C PRO A 186 13.14 9.04 2.20
N TRP A 187 13.68 9.40 1.03
CA TRP A 187 15.13 9.60 0.92
C TRP A 187 15.44 11.06 1.25
N PRO A 188 16.31 11.35 2.27
CA PRO A 188 16.57 12.71 2.68
C PRO A 188 17.41 13.46 1.64
N GLU A 189 17.21 14.77 1.54
CA GLU A 189 17.99 15.63 0.63
C GLU A 189 19.49 15.59 0.95
N GLN A 190 19.82 15.50 2.25
CA GLN A 190 21.19 15.40 2.73
C GLN A 190 21.39 14.08 3.49
N PRO A 191 21.57 12.96 2.76
CA PRO A 191 21.71 11.67 3.38
C PRO A 191 22.98 11.58 4.24
N SER A 192 22.85 11.05 5.44
CA SER A 192 23.96 10.73 6.34
C SER A 192 24.85 9.62 5.78
N ARG A 193 25.98 9.34 6.45
CA ARG A 193 26.83 8.20 6.08
C ARG A 193 26.08 6.86 6.19
N LEU A 194 25.23 6.73 7.21
CA LEU A 194 24.41 5.52 7.42
C LEU A 194 23.46 5.27 6.25
N GLU A 195 22.69 6.29 5.86
CA GLU A 195 21.72 6.17 4.78
C GLU A 195 22.39 5.85 3.45
N ARG A 196 23.52 6.49 3.14
CA ARG A 196 24.32 6.14 1.96
C ARG A 196 24.86 4.71 1.99
N TYR A 197 25.20 4.19 3.17
CA TYR A 197 25.65 2.81 3.32
C TYR A 197 24.52 1.79 3.10
N ASN A 198 23.30 2.16 3.48
CA ASN A 198 22.12 1.31 3.35
C ASN A 198 21.52 1.27 1.91
N ARG A 199 22.01 2.09 1.01
CA ARG A 199 21.60 2.13 -0.41
C ARG A 199 22.36 1.11 -1.24
#